data_ea7464fed1f9e4d73df874785d7d46ac
#
_entry.id   ea7464fed1f9e4d73df874785d7d46ac
#
_cell.length_a   1.000
_cell.length_b   1.000
_cell.length_c   1.000
_cell.angle_alpha   90.00
_cell.angle_beta   90.00
_cell.angle_gamma   90.00
#
_symmetry.space_group_name_H-M   'P 1'
#
loop_
_entity.id
_entity.type
_entity.pdbx_description
1 polymer ?
#
loop_
_entity_poly.entity_id
_entity_poly.type
_entity_poly.pdbx_seq_one_letter_code
_entity_poly.pdbx_strand_id
1 'polypeptide(L)'
;MILYTGIADEAGNALATQIRATRELGWKHIEMRNVEVPGFPNGNVHDIPEAAFEQVVSEVTDAGLSIVAFGSSIGNWASQITDPFEITMERVERAIPRMQRLGTKFVRVMSYAVLKDEAGQDLPDQLEGERFRRLREIKARFDDAGLTLVHENCMNYGGMSISHALKTLERVPGMRWVFDTCNPIFNEDRDHPGHQQDPWAFYQAVKPAISHIHIKDGTYDAAKKDCHYTLPGEGDGAVARIISDAIASGYDGFLSIEPHTAVVFHSAGGPATGDPTARAAEQYQSYVDYGRALEKLVASLPVTPA
;
A
#
# COMPACT_ATOMS: atom_id res chain seq x y z
N MET A 1 19.28 0.49 -9.04
CA MET A 1 18.73 1.82 -9.50
C MET A 1 17.30 1.91 -8.98
N ILE A 2 16.94 2.98 -8.30
CA ILE A 2 15.57 3.20 -7.82
C ILE A 2 14.61 3.37 -8.99
N LEU A 3 13.44 2.75 -8.89
CA LEU A 3 12.34 2.87 -9.83
C LEU A 3 11.16 3.58 -9.16
N TYR A 4 10.40 4.36 -9.93
CA TYR A 4 9.24 5.08 -9.44
C TYR A 4 7.95 4.43 -9.92
N THR A 5 6.97 4.40 -9.06
CA THR A 5 5.59 3.98 -9.32
C THR A 5 4.66 4.67 -8.33
N GLY A 6 3.37 4.37 -8.39
CA GLY A 6 2.41 4.83 -7.39
C GLY A 6 1.13 4.04 -7.42
N ILE A 7 0.39 4.10 -6.33
CA ILE A 7 -0.98 3.57 -6.21
C ILE A 7 -1.89 4.48 -7.04
N ALA A 8 -2.08 4.10 -8.30
CA ALA A 8 -2.53 5.04 -9.34
C ALA A 8 -4.00 5.45 -9.26
N ASP A 9 -4.84 4.73 -8.50
CA ASP A 9 -6.23 5.15 -8.24
C ASP A 9 -6.30 6.43 -7.37
N GLU A 10 -5.19 6.84 -6.79
CA GLU A 10 -5.06 8.16 -6.14
C GLU A 10 -5.00 9.33 -7.13
N ALA A 11 -4.67 9.08 -8.39
CA ALA A 11 -4.86 10.05 -9.48
C ALA A 11 -6.31 10.09 -9.99
N GLY A 12 -7.07 9.02 -9.74
CA GLY A 12 -8.45 8.82 -10.16
C GLY A 12 -8.73 7.36 -10.50
N ASN A 13 -9.96 6.91 -10.29
CA ASN A 13 -10.32 5.49 -10.46
C ASN A 13 -10.27 5.03 -11.92
N ALA A 14 -10.58 5.91 -12.89
CA ALA A 14 -10.61 5.55 -14.31
C ALA A 14 -9.21 5.14 -14.80
N LEU A 15 -9.11 3.97 -15.46
CA LEU A 15 -7.86 3.42 -16.00
C LEU A 15 -7.13 4.44 -16.90
N ALA A 16 -7.87 5.13 -17.77
CA ALA A 16 -7.29 6.16 -18.65
C ALA A 16 -6.63 7.30 -17.85
N THR A 17 -7.17 7.67 -16.67
CA THR A 17 -6.58 8.68 -15.78
C THR A 17 -5.30 8.14 -15.13
N GLN A 18 -5.29 6.91 -14.67
CA GLN A 18 -4.12 6.26 -14.09
C GLN A 18 -2.96 6.18 -15.09
N ILE A 19 -3.25 5.75 -16.31
CA ILE A 19 -2.28 5.70 -17.42
C ILE A 19 -1.76 7.10 -17.75
N ARG A 20 -2.63 8.09 -17.85
CA ARG A 20 -2.25 9.48 -18.15
C ARG A 20 -1.32 10.05 -17.09
N ALA A 21 -1.63 9.91 -15.80
CA ALA A 21 -0.84 10.41 -14.69
C ALA A 21 0.56 9.76 -14.67
N THR A 22 0.62 8.44 -14.86
CA THR A 22 1.90 7.70 -14.91
C THR A 22 2.77 8.18 -16.07
N ARG A 23 2.17 8.40 -17.25
CA ARG A 23 2.89 8.91 -18.44
C ARG A 23 3.33 10.37 -18.26
N GLU A 24 2.52 11.22 -17.64
CA GLU A 24 2.89 12.62 -17.39
C GLU A 24 4.10 12.74 -16.46
N LEU A 25 4.23 11.82 -15.49
CA LEU A 25 5.43 11.69 -14.66
C LEU A 25 6.63 11.10 -15.42
N GLY A 26 6.42 10.58 -16.62
CA GLY A 26 7.47 9.86 -17.37
C GLY A 26 7.75 8.46 -16.84
N TRP A 27 6.92 7.97 -15.94
CA TRP A 27 7.06 6.65 -15.33
C TRP A 27 6.58 5.54 -16.25
N LYS A 28 7.02 4.30 -15.95
CA LYS A 28 6.69 3.11 -16.74
C LYS A 28 5.89 2.07 -15.96
N HIS A 29 5.67 2.31 -14.67
CA HIS A 29 5.19 1.33 -13.74
C HIS A 29 3.99 1.87 -12.97
N ILE A 30 2.99 1.02 -12.75
CA ILE A 30 1.78 1.28 -11.96
C ILE A 30 1.74 0.27 -10.82
N GLU A 31 1.46 0.72 -9.60
CA GLU A 31 0.88 -0.11 -8.57
C GLU A 31 -0.64 0.02 -8.65
N MET A 32 -1.33 -1.08 -8.96
CA MET A 32 -2.77 -1.04 -9.20
C MET A 32 -3.52 -1.58 -7.99
N ARG A 33 -4.41 -0.75 -7.45
CA ARG A 33 -5.32 -1.08 -6.35
C ARG A 33 -6.75 -1.20 -6.88
N ASN A 34 -7.45 -0.09 -7.05
CA ASN A 34 -8.77 -0.06 -7.64
C ASN A 34 -8.69 0.50 -9.07
N VAL A 35 -9.62 0.06 -9.90
CA VAL A 35 -9.70 0.50 -11.30
C VAL A 35 -11.12 0.48 -11.80
N GLU A 36 -11.47 1.51 -12.56
CA GLU A 36 -12.71 1.63 -13.31
C GLU A 36 -12.38 1.65 -14.80
N VAL A 37 -13.07 0.81 -15.57
CA VAL A 37 -13.00 0.79 -17.02
C VAL A 37 -14.39 1.01 -17.61
N PRO A 38 -14.51 1.52 -18.86
CA PRO A 38 -15.80 1.79 -19.48
C PRO A 38 -16.75 0.59 -19.45
N GLY A 39 -17.96 0.80 -18.94
CA GLY A 39 -18.99 -0.22 -18.86
C GLY A 39 -18.96 -1.11 -17.60
N PHE A 40 -17.99 -0.90 -16.69
CA PHE A 40 -17.86 -1.67 -15.45
C PHE A 40 -17.66 -0.75 -14.24
N PRO A 41 -18.17 -1.15 -13.06
CA PRO A 41 -17.98 -0.37 -11.84
C PRO A 41 -16.51 -0.42 -11.39
N ASN A 42 -16.11 0.61 -10.62
CA ASN A 42 -14.84 0.61 -9.91
C ASN A 42 -14.73 -0.58 -8.95
N GLY A 43 -13.58 -1.22 -8.93
CA GLY A 43 -13.29 -2.34 -8.04
C GLY A 43 -11.81 -2.65 -7.93
N ASN A 44 -11.46 -3.50 -6.96
CA ASN A 44 -10.07 -3.93 -6.84
C ASN A 44 -9.67 -4.79 -8.05
N VAL A 45 -8.46 -4.59 -8.56
CA VAL A 45 -7.98 -5.23 -9.79
C VAL A 45 -8.11 -6.76 -9.79
N HIS A 46 -8.01 -7.40 -8.61
CA HIS A 46 -8.20 -8.85 -8.51
C HIS A 46 -9.68 -9.28 -8.43
N ASP A 47 -10.63 -8.34 -8.23
CA ASP A 47 -12.06 -8.63 -8.04
C ASP A 47 -12.96 -8.14 -9.20
N ILE A 48 -12.49 -7.22 -10.06
CA ILE A 48 -13.28 -6.74 -11.21
C ILE A 48 -13.68 -7.89 -12.14
N PRO A 49 -14.81 -7.79 -12.89
CA PRO A 49 -15.22 -8.79 -13.87
C PRO A 49 -14.12 -9.09 -14.89
N GLU A 50 -14.09 -10.33 -15.40
CA GLU A 50 -13.04 -10.76 -16.35
C GLU A 50 -12.98 -9.88 -17.59
N ALA A 51 -14.13 -9.47 -18.15
CA ALA A 51 -14.17 -8.57 -19.29
C ALA A 51 -13.58 -7.18 -18.99
N ALA A 52 -13.72 -6.70 -17.75
CA ALA A 52 -13.08 -5.47 -17.30
C ALA A 52 -11.55 -5.68 -17.16
N PHE A 53 -11.15 -6.82 -16.64
CA PHE A 53 -9.73 -7.16 -16.51
C PHE A 53 -9.02 -7.26 -17.86
N GLU A 54 -9.64 -7.85 -18.89
CA GLU A 54 -9.09 -7.90 -20.25
C GLU A 54 -8.95 -6.49 -20.87
N GLN A 55 -9.82 -5.53 -20.54
CA GLN A 55 -9.61 -4.13 -20.94
C GLN A 55 -8.37 -3.55 -20.25
N VAL A 56 -8.18 -3.82 -18.94
CA VAL A 56 -6.97 -3.38 -18.22
C VAL A 56 -5.70 -3.93 -18.89
N VAL A 57 -5.69 -5.23 -19.23
CA VAL A 57 -4.55 -5.87 -19.92
C VAL A 57 -4.23 -5.17 -21.23
N SER A 58 -5.26 -4.96 -22.07
CA SER A 58 -5.09 -4.32 -23.39
C SER A 58 -4.57 -2.89 -23.25
N GLU A 59 -5.26 -2.04 -22.49
CA GLU A 59 -4.94 -0.61 -22.38
C GLU A 59 -3.57 -0.36 -21.74
N VAL A 60 -3.19 -1.13 -20.70
CA VAL A 60 -1.88 -1.01 -20.06
C VAL A 60 -0.75 -1.44 -21.02
N THR A 61 -0.98 -2.54 -21.78
CA THR A 61 -0.02 -3.02 -22.79
C THR A 61 0.15 -2.01 -23.93
N ASP A 62 -0.96 -1.50 -24.48
CA ASP A 62 -0.95 -0.50 -25.57
C ASP A 62 -0.33 0.82 -25.10
N ALA A 63 -0.44 1.12 -23.81
CA ALA A 63 0.23 2.27 -23.20
C ALA A 63 1.75 2.08 -23.04
N GLY A 64 2.27 0.87 -23.20
CA GLY A 64 3.68 0.52 -22.96
C GLY A 64 4.06 0.62 -21.47
N LEU A 65 3.10 0.39 -20.57
CA LEU A 65 3.28 0.40 -19.13
C LEU A 65 3.25 -1.02 -18.57
N SER A 66 3.70 -1.19 -17.33
CA SER A 66 3.59 -2.45 -16.58
C SER A 66 2.95 -2.24 -15.21
N ILE A 67 2.25 -3.26 -14.73
CA ILE A 67 1.73 -3.29 -13.36
C ILE A 67 2.71 -4.09 -12.51
N VAL A 68 3.39 -3.43 -11.58
CA VAL A 68 4.44 -4.04 -10.77
C VAL A 68 3.93 -4.66 -9.49
N ALA A 69 2.84 -4.15 -8.94
CA ALA A 69 2.23 -4.63 -7.72
C ALA A 69 0.70 -4.53 -7.76
N PHE A 70 0.03 -5.48 -7.11
CA PHE A 70 -1.39 -5.40 -6.78
C PHE A 70 -1.56 -4.91 -5.35
N GLY A 71 -2.17 -3.73 -5.16
CA GLY A 71 -2.69 -3.26 -3.90
C GLY A 71 -3.97 -4.01 -3.52
N SER A 72 -3.84 -5.32 -3.21
CA SER A 72 -4.99 -6.18 -3.04
C SER A 72 -5.77 -5.90 -1.75
N SER A 73 -7.05 -6.32 -1.73
CA SER A 73 -7.89 -6.32 -0.52
C SER A 73 -7.78 -7.62 0.30
N ILE A 74 -6.84 -8.51 -0.03
CA ILE A 74 -6.67 -9.80 0.64
C ILE A 74 -6.18 -9.58 2.08
N GLY A 75 -7.00 -10.00 3.04
CA GLY A 75 -6.71 -9.86 4.47
C GLY A 75 -6.57 -8.41 4.95
N ASN A 76 -7.16 -7.44 4.24
CA ASN A 76 -7.05 -6.02 4.59
C ASN A 76 -7.79 -5.68 5.89
N TRP A 77 -7.70 -4.42 6.31
CA TRP A 77 -8.33 -3.87 7.51
C TRP A 77 -9.87 -3.93 7.53
N ALA A 78 -10.53 -4.21 6.41
CA ALA A 78 -11.96 -4.45 6.33
C ALA A 78 -12.33 -5.95 6.41
N SER A 79 -11.35 -6.84 6.32
CA SER A 79 -11.56 -8.29 6.38
C SER A 79 -11.42 -8.80 7.82
N GLN A 80 -12.42 -9.54 8.31
CA GLN A 80 -12.40 -10.08 9.66
C GLN A 80 -11.70 -11.45 9.69
N ILE A 81 -10.85 -11.67 10.69
CA ILE A 81 -10.22 -13.00 10.89
C ILE A 81 -11.24 -14.09 11.23
N THR A 82 -12.40 -13.71 11.73
CA THR A 82 -13.51 -14.61 12.07
C THR A 82 -14.36 -15.00 10.87
N ASP A 83 -14.21 -14.32 9.73
CA ASP A 83 -14.91 -14.70 8.50
C ASP A 83 -14.41 -16.04 7.96
N PRO A 84 -15.25 -16.80 7.21
CA PRO A 84 -14.80 -18.01 6.52
C PRO A 84 -13.54 -17.77 5.69
N PHE A 85 -12.54 -18.62 5.85
CA PHE A 85 -11.26 -18.44 5.16
C PHE A 85 -11.37 -18.60 3.64
N GLU A 86 -12.36 -19.35 3.20
CA GLU A 86 -12.68 -19.57 1.79
C GLU A 86 -12.88 -18.25 1.03
N ILE A 87 -13.51 -17.24 1.67
CA ILE A 87 -13.69 -15.90 1.08
C ILE A 87 -12.35 -15.25 0.73
N THR A 88 -11.36 -15.41 1.60
CA THR A 88 -9.99 -14.93 1.33
C THR A 88 -9.34 -15.74 0.23
N MET A 89 -9.47 -17.06 0.25
CA MET A 89 -8.84 -17.94 -0.72
C MET A 89 -9.42 -17.77 -2.13
N GLU A 90 -10.70 -17.51 -2.28
CA GLU A 90 -11.29 -17.14 -3.57
C GLU A 90 -10.65 -15.91 -4.20
N ARG A 91 -10.30 -14.90 -3.39
CA ARG A 91 -9.56 -13.70 -3.85
C ARG A 91 -8.14 -14.06 -4.27
N VAL A 92 -7.46 -14.90 -3.52
CA VAL A 92 -6.11 -15.40 -3.84
C VAL A 92 -6.12 -16.13 -5.19
N GLU A 93 -7.05 -17.06 -5.38
CA GLU A 93 -7.16 -17.86 -6.61
C GLU A 93 -7.53 -17.00 -7.85
N ARG A 94 -8.24 -15.88 -7.66
CA ARG A 94 -8.46 -14.91 -8.75
C ARG A 94 -7.25 -14.02 -9.02
N ALA A 95 -6.52 -13.60 -7.98
CA ALA A 95 -5.38 -12.72 -8.12
C ALA A 95 -4.23 -13.37 -8.89
N ILE A 96 -3.91 -14.62 -8.60
CA ILE A 96 -2.75 -15.34 -9.15
C ILE A 96 -2.73 -15.33 -10.70
N PRO A 97 -3.75 -15.84 -11.42
CA PRO A 97 -3.72 -15.86 -12.88
C PRO A 97 -3.69 -14.45 -13.49
N ARG A 98 -4.32 -13.47 -12.85
CA ARG A 98 -4.29 -12.07 -13.29
C ARG A 98 -2.90 -11.46 -13.17
N MET A 99 -2.21 -11.71 -12.07
CA MET A 99 -0.82 -11.27 -11.90
C MET A 99 0.10 -11.93 -12.92
N GLN A 100 -0.04 -13.23 -13.15
CA GLN A 100 0.72 -13.96 -14.18
C GLN A 100 0.45 -13.40 -15.57
N ARG A 101 -0.80 -13.10 -15.91
CA ARG A 101 -1.21 -12.52 -17.20
C ARG A 101 -0.59 -11.14 -17.46
N LEU A 102 -0.41 -10.33 -16.41
CA LEU A 102 0.18 -8.99 -16.47
C LEU A 102 1.71 -8.98 -16.24
N GLY A 103 2.30 -10.11 -15.85
CA GLY A 103 3.70 -10.17 -15.43
C GLY A 103 3.98 -9.45 -14.10
N THR A 104 2.94 -9.17 -13.32
CA THR A 104 3.03 -8.55 -11.99
C THR A 104 3.70 -9.49 -11.00
N LYS A 105 4.63 -8.99 -10.17
CA LYS A 105 5.38 -9.82 -9.23
C LYS A 105 4.96 -9.68 -7.77
N PHE A 106 4.55 -8.47 -7.36
CA PHE A 106 4.21 -8.19 -5.97
C PHE A 106 2.71 -8.16 -5.75
N VAL A 107 2.26 -8.77 -4.65
CA VAL A 107 0.90 -8.63 -4.14
C VAL A 107 0.96 -8.20 -2.69
N ARG A 108 0.32 -7.07 -2.40
CA ARG A 108 0.13 -6.62 -1.03
C ARG A 108 -0.98 -7.44 -0.37
N VAL A 109 -0.65 -8.06 0.77
CA VAL A 109 -1.58 -8.78 1.64
C VAL A 109 -1.44 -8.22 3.05
N MET A 110 -2.53 -8.11 3.78
CA MET A 110 -2.53 -7.68 5.17
C MET A 110 -2.92 -8.83 6.10
N SER A 111 -2.83 -8.59 7.42
CA SER A 111 -3.08 -9.61 8.45
C SER A 111 -4.45 -9.49 9.11
N TYR A 112 -5.47 -9.04 8.36
CA TYR A 112 -6.84 -8.81 8.78
C TYR A 112 -7.02 -7.63 9.77
N ALA A 113 -8.25 -7.19 9.94
CA ALA A 113 -8.61 -6.16 10.90
C ALA A 113 -8.16 -6.51 12.32
N VAL A 114 -7.80 -5.51 13.08
CA VAL A 114 -7.62 -5.63 14.53
C VAL A 114 -8.97 -5.93 15.15
N LEU A 115 -9.05 -6.99 15.97
CA LEU A 115 -10.27 -7.33 16.69
C LEU A 115 -10.53 -6.33 17.80
N LYS A 116 -11.76 -5.83 17.85
CA LYS A 116 -12.20 -4.82 18.81
C LYS A 116 -13.48 -5.26 19.51
N ASP A 117 -13.67 -4.79 20.73
CA ASP A 117 -14.92 -4.94 21.46
C ASP A 117 -15.99 -3.93 20.99
N GLU A 118 -17.17 -3.97 21.59
CA GLU A 118 -18.29 -3.06 21.30
C GLU A 118 -17.97 -1.58 21.62
N ALA A 119 -17.01 -1.33 22.51
CA ALA A 119 -16.52 0.01 22.84
C ALA A 119 -15.40 0.50 21.90
N GLY A 120 -15.00 -0.33 20.92
CA GLY A 120 -13.92 -0.03 19.97
C GLY A 120 -12.51 -0.22 20.53
N GLN A 121 -12.38 -0.86 21.72
CA GLN A 121 -11.08 -1.18 22.29
C GLN A 121 -10.54 -2.48 21.71
N ASP A 122 -9.22 -2.56 21.53
CA ASP A 122 -8.58 -3.75 21.00
C ASP A 122 -8.79 -4.94 21.95
N LEU A 123 -9.23 -6.08 21.41
CA LEU A 123 -9.35 -7.31 22.18
C LEU A 123 -7.96 -7.85 22.54
N PRO A 124 -7.78 -8.39 23.77
CA PRO A 124 -6.50 -9.00 24.18
C PRO A 124 -6.10 -10.20 23.32
N ASP A 125 -7.09 -11.00 22.92
CA ASP A 125 -6.88 -12.12 21.99
C ASP A 125 -7.16 -11.67 20.55
N GLN A 126 -6.11 -11.52 19.78
CA GLN A 126 -6.15 -11.17 18.37
C GLN A 126 -6.21 -12.40 17.46
N LEU A 127 -6.46 -13.60 17.99
CA LEU A 127 -6.47 -14.88 17.25
C LEU A 127 -5.18 -15.09 16.43
N GLU A 128 -4.03 -14.79 17.01
CA GLU A 128 -2.72 -14.82 16.36
C GLU A 128 -2.45 -16.16 15.65
N GLY A 129 -2.76 -17.26 16.30
CA GLY A 129 -2.55 -18.61 15.75
C GLY A 129 -3.24 -18.79 14.40
N GLU A 130 -4.50 -18.35 14.30
CA GLU A 130 -5.30 -18.44 13.07
C GLU A 130 -4.80 -17.42 12.01
N ARG A 131 -4.43 -16.18 12.41
CA ARG A 131 -3.84 -15.21 11.49
C ARG A 131 -2.59 -15.76 10.80
N PHE A 132 -1.66 -16.30 11.58
CA PHE A 132 -0.42 -16.84 11.05
C PHE A 132 -0.64 -18.12 10.23
N ARG A 133 -1.61 -18.95 10.62
CA ARG A 133 -2.00 -20.12 9.82
C ARG A 133 -2.48 -19.68 8.43
N ARG A 134 -3.44 -18.75 8.37
CA ARG A 134 -3.98 -18.21 7.12
C ARG A 134 -2.90 -17.53 6.28
N LEU A 135 -2.08 -16.66 6.87
CA LEU A 135 -1.00 -15.98 6.15
C LEU A 135 0.01 -16.95 5.55
N ARG A 136 0.38 -18.05 6.25
CA ARG A 136 1.26 -19.08 5.68
C ARG A 136 0.62 -19.78 4.49
N GLU A 137 -0.66 -20.09 4.56
CA GLU A 137 -1.37 -20.73 3.47
C GLU A 137 -1.53 -19.81 2.25
N ILE A 138 -1.90 -18.55 2.46
CA ILE A 138 -1.94 -17.51 1.42
C ILE A 138 -0.57 -17.37 0.77
N LYS A 139 0.49 -17.25 1.59
CA LYS A 139 1.86 -17.11 1.10
C LYS A 139 2.28 -18.32 0.27
N ALA A 140 2.01 -19.53 0.72
CA ALA A 140 2.34 -20.73 -0.02
C ALA A 140 1.71 -20.74 -1.43
N ARG A 141 0.45 -20.28 -1.58
CA ARG A 141 -0.21 -20.20 -2.89
C ARG A 141 0.48 -19.21 -3.84
N PHE A 142 0.90 -18.04 -3.33
CA PHE A 142 1.66 -17.09 -4.14
C PHE A 142 3.07 -17.58 -4.45
N ASP A 143 3.76 -18.19 -3.50
CA ASP A 143 5.10 -18.78 -3.70
C ASP A 143 5.06 -19.87 -4.78
N ASP A 144 4.09 -20.79 -4.73
CA ASP A 144 3.89 -21.86 -5.70
C ASP A 144 3.65 -21.31 -7.13
N ALA A 145 3.08 -20.12 -7.22
CA ALA A 145 2.86 -19.41 -8.48
C ALA A 145 4.06 -18.54 -8.93
N GLY A 146 5.16 -18.52 -8.16
CA GLY A 146 6.34 -17.70 -8.44
C GLY A 146 6.13 -16.21 -8.18
N LEU A 147 5.17 -15.85 -7.33
CA LEU A 147 4.79 -14.48 -6.99
C LEU A 147 5.26 -14.13 -5.57
N THR A 148 5.51 -12.87 -5.32
CA THR A 148 6.01 -12.39 -4.02
C THR A 148 4.91 -11.69 -3.25
N LEU A 149 4.52 -12.28 -2.12
CA LEU A 149 3.64 -11.66 -1.15
C LEU A 149 4.44 -10.65 -0.33
N VAL A 150 3.92 -9.41 -0.24
CA VAL A 150 4.42 -8.36 0.64
C VAL A 150 3.36 -7.97 1.65
N HIS A 151 3.73 -7.88 2.93
CA HIS A 151 2.85 -7.43 4.00
C HIS A 151 3.06 -5.95 4.30
N GLU A 152 1.98 -5.21 4.56
CA GLU A 152 2.05 -3.77 4.83
C GLU A 152 1.84 -3.44 6.31
N ASN A 153 2.60 -2.48 6.83
CA ASN A 153 2.40 -1.86 8.14
C ASN A 153 1.23 -0.86 8.12
N CYS A 154 0.02 -1.34 7.89
CA CYS A 154 -1.21 -0.55 7.86
C CYS A 154 -2.07 -0.81 9.10
N MET A 155 -3.34 -0.37 9.11
CA MET A 155 -4.32 -0.60 10.19
C MET A 155 -4.79 -2.07 10.25
N ASN A 156 -3.87 -2.99 10.46
CA ASN A 156 -4.09 -4.43 10.56
C ASN A 156 -3.22 -5.01 11.69
N TYR A 157 -3.34 -6.29 11.99
CA TYR A 157 -2.59 -6.90 13.08
C TYR A 157 -1.07 -6.63 13.02
N GLY A 158 -0.44 -6.88 11.87
CA GLY A 158 1.02 -6.67 11.71
C GLY A 158 1.46 -5.21 11.77
N GLY A 159 0.52 -4.26 11.64
CA GLY A 159 0.77 -2.82 11.78
C GLY A 159 0.47 -2.26 13.18
N MET A 160 0.09 -3.09 14.16
CA MET A 160 -0.24 -2.63 15.52
C MET A 160 0.96 -2.07 16.27
N SER A 161 2.15 -2.61 16.02
CA SER A 161 3.43 -2.17 16.60
C SER A 161 4.61 -2.87 15.94
N ILE A 162 5.83 -2.48 16.29
CA ILE A 162 7.05 -3.16 15.87
C ILE A 162 7.05 -4.63 16.32
N SER A 163 6.62 -4.92 17.56
CA SER A 163 6.60 -6.31 18.05
C SER A 163 5.63 -7.19 17.26
N HIS A 164 4.48 -6.68 16.83
CA HIS A 164 3.52 -7.41 16.00
C HIS A 164 4.07 -7.67 14.59
N ALA A 165 4.76 -6.69 14.01
CA ALA A 165 5.43 -6.85 12.72
C ALA A 165 6.52 -7.93 12.76
N LEU A 166 7.41 -7.86 13.76
CA LEU A 166 8.48 -8.84 13.94
C LEU A 166 7.94 -10.24 14.23
N LYS A 167 6.89 -10.35 15.05
CA LYS A 167 6.20 -11.62 15.29
C LYS A 167 5.58 -12.18 14.00
N THR A 168 5.01 -11.31 13.15
CA THR A 168 4.48 -11.74 11.84
C THR A 168 5.58 -12.28 10.94
N LEU A 169 6.72 -11.63 10.86
CA LEU A 169 7.88 -12.09 10.08
C LEU A 169 8.46 -13.41 10.64
N GLU A 170 8.53 -13.57 11.96
CA GLU A 170 8.96 -14.80 12.61
C GLU A 170 8.02 -15.98 12.32
N ARG A 171 6.70 -15.74 12.44
CA ARG A 171 5.66 -16.79 12.35
C ARG A 171 5.26 -17.14 10.93
N VAL A 172 5.63 -16.29 9.95
CA VAL A 172 5.43 -16.51 8.52
C VAL A 172 6.77 -16.43 7.79
N PRO A 173 7.62 -17.45 7.87
CA PRO A 173 8.97 -17.42 7.32
C PRO A 173 9.00 -17.08 5.82
N GLY A 174 9.94 -16.21 5.44
CA GLY A 174 10.10 -15.76 4.06
C GLY A 174 9.07 -14.72 3.60
N MET A 175 8.19 -14.22 4.49
CA MET A 175 7.34 -13.09 4.18
C MET A 175 8.19 -11.86 3.89
N ARG A 176 7.84 -11.14 2.83
CA ARG A 176 8.44 -9.86 2.50
C ARG A 176 7.56 -8.73 3.01
N TRP A 177 8.12 -7.52 3.02
CA TRP A 177 7.45 -6.34 3.57
C TRP A 177 7.35 -5.24 2.53
N VAL A 178 6.17 -4.60 2.43
CA VAL A 178 6.04 -3.27 1.89
C VAL A 178 5.98 -2.30 3.06
N PHE A 179 6.93 -1.38 3.12
CA PHE A 179 6.99 -0.39 4.18
C PHE A 179 6.36 0.92 3.75
N ASP A 180 5.27 1.29 4.43
CA ASP A 180 4.67 2.62 4.28
C ASP A 180 5.27 3.57 5.31
N THR A 181 5.75 4.72 4.84
CA THR A 181 6.49 5.68 5.65
C THR A 181 5.62 6.52 6.58
N CYS A 182 4.32 6.66 6.30
CA CYS A 182 3.40 7.48 7.10
C CYS A 182 2.47 6.67 8.02
N ASN A 183 2.18 5.42 7.69
CA ASN A 183 1.29 4.60 8.53
C ASN A 183 1.73 4.54 10.02
N PRO A 184 3.02 4.53 10.37
CA PRO A 184 3.45 4.59 11.77
C PRO A 184 3.02 5.87 12.49
N ILE A 185 3.01 7.02 11.82
CA ILE A 185 2.60 8.30 12.41
C ILE A 185 1.11 8.28 12.75
N PHE A 186 0.31 7.64 11.89
CA PHE A 186 -1.13 7.54 12.04
C PHE A 186 -1.55 6.49 13.06
N ASN A 187 -0.82 5.36 13.13
CA ASN A 187 -1.16 4.24 14.00
C ASN A 187 -0.64 4.44 15.43
N GLU A 188 -1.52 4.25 16.41
CA GLU A 188 -1.11 4.13 17.81
C GLU A 188 -0.16 2.94 18.00
N ASP A 189 0.90 3.15 18.77
CA ASP A 189 1.84 2.09 19.13
C ASP A 189 1.29 1.22 20.26
N ARG A 190 0.92 -0.03 19.95
CA ARG A 190 0.38 -0.97 20.95
C ARG A 190 1.43 -1.51 21.90
N ASP A 191 2.71 -1.30 21.61
CA ASP A 191 3.79 -1.58 22.57
C ASP A 191 3.94 -0.42 23.58
N HIS A 192 3.50 0.81 23.21
CA HIS A 192 3.54 2.02 24.04
C HIS A 192 2.24 2.81 23.94
N PRO A 193 1.14 2.34 24.56
CA PRO A 193 -0.18 2.96 24.45
C PRO A 193 -0.18 4.46 24.75
N GLY A 194 -0.93 5.22 23.96
CA GLY A 194 -0.99 6.68 24.05
C GLY A 194 0.06 7.41 23.23
N HIS A 195 0.91 6.69 22.49
CA HIS A 195 1.90 7.26 21.57
C HIS A 195 1.67 6.74 20.15
N GLN A 196 2.05 7.53 19.14
CA GLN A 196 2.16 7.06 17.77
C GLN A 196 3.46 6.29 17.60
N GLN A 197 3.51 5.43 16.58
CA GLN A 197 4.71 4.66 16.27
C GLN A 197 5.78 5.58 15.66
N ASP A 198 7.05 5.25 15.90
CA ASP A 198 8.19 5.93 15.26
C ASP A 198 8.48 5.32 13.89
N PRO A 199 8.34 6.08 12.77
CA PRO A 199 8.55 5.55 11.42
C PRO A 199 9.98 5.04 11.19
N TRP A 200 10.96 5.74 11.76
CA TRP A 200 12.35 5.33 11.61
C TRP A 200 12.66 4.04 12.37
N ALA A 201 12.22 3.94 13.61
CA ALA A 201 12.41 2.72 14.41
C ALA A 201 11.70 1.52 13.77
N PHE A 202 10.48 1.72 13.26
CA PHE A 202 9.74 0.66 12.57
C PHE A 202 10.46 0.23 11.29
N TYR A 203 10.88 1.19 10.45
CA TYR A 203 11.65 0.90 9.24
C TYR A 203 12.89 0.06 9.55
N GLN A 204 13.69 0.48 10.54
CA GLN A 204 14.90 -0.25 10.91
C GLN A 204 14.61 -1.69 11.37
N ALA A 205 13.53 -1.89 12.10
CA ALA A 205 13.14 -3.22 12.61
C ALA A 205 12.76 -4.19 11.46
N VAL A 206 12.04 -3.73 10.45
CA VAL A 206 11.58 -4.59 9.33
C VAL A 206 12.49 -4.51 8.09
N LYS A 207 13.50 -3.64 8.09
CA LYS A 207 14.39 -3.36 6.95
C LYS A 207 14.89 -4.61 6.22
N PRO A 208 15.34 -5.70 6.88
CA PRO A 208 15.81 -6.90 6.18
C PRO A 208 14.74 -7.60 5.34
N ALA A 209 13.46 -7.37 5.63
CA ALA A 209 12.34 -7.96 4.91
C ALA A 209 11.78 -7.06 3.81
N ILE A 210 12.14 -5.78 3.76
CA ILE A 210 11.57 -4.81 2.81
C ILE A 210 11.91 -5.22 1.37
N SER A 211 10.88 -5.25 0.51
CA SER A 211 10.99 -5.45 -0.93
C SER A 211 10.29 -4.35 -1.74
N HIS A 212 9.47 -3.53 -1.06
CA HIS A 212 8.71 -2.45 -1.66
C HIS A 212 8.54 -1.32 -0.64
N ILE A 213 8.49 -0.07 -1.08
CA ILE A 213 8.31 1.08 -0.17
C ILE A 213 7.18 1.96 -0.71
N HIS A 214 6.17 2.17 0.16
CA HIS A 214 5.16 3.21 -0.06
C HIS A 214 5.65 4.53 0.52
N ILE A 215 5.63 5.56 -0.31
CA ILE A 215 5.99 6.92 0.08
C ILE A 215 4.72 7.72 0.33
N LYS A 216 4.47 7.96 1.58
CA LYS A 216 3.42 8.79 2.12
C LYS A 216 4.02 9.63 3.24
N ASP A 217 3.60 10.87 3.40
CA ASP A 217 4.10 11.72 4.47
C ASP A 217 2.97 12.54 5.09
N GLY A 218 3.19 12.98 6.31
CA GLY A 218 2.20 13.75 7.05
C GLY A 218 2.63 14.06 8.48
N THR A 219 1.78 14.80 9.17
CA THR A 219 1.92 15.14 10.59
C THR A 219 0.68 14.71 11.34
N TYR A 220 0.84 14.21 12.56
CA TYR A 220 -0.29 13.78 13.39
C TYR A 220 -0.82 14.92 14.26
N ASP A 221 -2.10 15.22 14.14
CA ASP A 221 -2.82 16.15 15.00
C ASP A 221 -3.47 15.39 16.17
N ALA A 222 -2.81 15.39 17.32
CA ALA A 222 -3.29 14.69 18.52
C ALA A 222 -4.65 15.22 19.05
N ALA A 223 -4.97 16.50 18.77
CA ALA A 223 -6.24 17.08 19.22
C ALA A 223 -7.42 16.57 18.37
N LYS A 224 -7.18 16.33 17.08
CA LYS A 224 -8.18 15.79 16.15
C LYS A 224 -8.13 14.27 16.03
N LYS A 225 -7.05 13.64 16.51
CA LYS A 225 -6.71 12.23 16.28
C LYS A 225 -6.71 11.88 14.78
N ASP A 226 -6.09 12.73 13.99
CA ASP A 226 -6.08 12.62 12.54
C ASP A 226 -4.71 12.99 11.97
N CYS A 227 -4.43 12.60 10.74
CA CYS A 227 -3.19 12.88 10.04
C CYS A 227 -3.43 13.97 8.99
N HIS A 228 -2.60 15.01 9.02
CA HIS A 228 -2.51 15.97 7.94
C HIS A 228 -1.43 15.51 6.96
N TYR A 229 -1.83 15.08 5.76
CA TYR A 229 -0.92 14.60 4.74
C TYR A 229 -0.18 15.75 4.06
N THR A 230 1.12 15.57 3.82
CA THR A 230 2.04 16.57 3.27
C THR A 230 2.78 16.00 2.06
N LEU A 231 3.55 16.83 1.36
CA LEU A 231 4.47 16.35 0.35
C LEU A 231 5.61 15.52 0.98
N PRO A 232 6.26 14.61 0.21
CA PRO A 232 7.29 13.73 0.76
C PRO A 232 8.49 14.53 1.30
N GLY A 233 8.83 14.28 2.54
CA GLY A 233 9.90 14.97 3.28
C GLY A 233 9.47 16.23 4.04
N GLU A 234 8.19 16.61 4.00
CA GLU A 234 7.65 17.77 4.72
C GLU A 234 6.90 17.38 6.01
N GLY A 235 6.70 16.10 6.25
CA GLY A 235 6.03 15.55 7.44
C GLY A 235 6.99 14.85 8.41
N ASP A 236 6.40 14.06 9.29
CA ASP A 236 7.09 13.31 10.36
C ASP A 236 7.45 11.88 9.94
N GLY A 237 7.18 11.46 8.68
CA GLY A 237 7.41 10.10 8.15
C GLY A 237 8.86 9.70 7.98
N ALA A 238 9.81 10.57 8.35
CA ALA A 238 11.25 10.35 8.18
C ALA A 238 11.65 9.98 6.73
N VAL A 239 10.84 10.39 5.73
CA VAL A 239 10.91 9.93 4.34
C VAL A 239 12.31 10.10 3.74
N ALA A 240 12.91 11.29 3.85
CA ALA A 240 14.25 11.55 3.31
C ALA A 240 15.31 10.65 3.92
N ARG A 241 15.23 10.43 5.25
CA ARG A 241 16.16 9.57 6.00
C ARG A 241 16.01 8.10 5.60
N ILE A 242 14.77 7.62 5.46
CA ILE A 242 14.46 6.24 5.07
C ILE A 242 14.95 5.97 3.65
N ILE A 243 14.66 6.86 2.70
CA ILE A 243 15.12 6.72 1.30
C ILE A 243 16.64 6.72 1.23
N SER A 244 17.32 7.66 1.92
CA SER A 244 18.79 7.72 1.95
C SER A 244 19.40 6.43 2.47
N ASP A 245 18.89 5.90 3.58
CA ASP A 245 19.38 4.67 4.19
C ASP A 245 19.07 3.43 3.34
N ALA A 246 17.90 3.37 2.72
CA ALA A 246 17.53 2.30 1.80
C ALA A 246 18.49 2.25 0.61
N ILE A 247 18.75 3.38 -0.06
CA ILE A 247 19.69 3.50 -1.18
C ILE A 247 21.11 3.10 -0.74
N ALA A 248 21.59 3.65 0.37
CA ALA A 248 22.91 3.33 0.91
C ALA A 248 23.09 1.85 1.28
N SER A 249 21.98 1.16 1.56
CA SER A 249 21.95 -0.27 1.88
C SER A 249 21.74 -1.16 0.66
N GLY A 250 21.74 -0.58 -0.56
CA GLY A 250 21.60 -1.33 -1.82
C GLY A 250 20.16 -1.65 -2.23
N TYR A 251 19.16 -0.97 -1.65
CA TYR A 251 17.79 -1.10 -2.13
C TYR A 251 17.68 -0.61 -3.58
N ASP A 252 17.19 -1.46 -4.47
CA ASP A 252 17.05 -1.23 -5.91
C ASP A 252 15.61 -1.44 -6.42
N GLY A 253 14.66 -1.44 -5.50
CA GLY A 253 13.24 -1.63 -5.75
C GLY A 253 12.49 -0.35 -6.13
N PHE A 254 11.18 -0.38 -5.91
CA PHE A 254 10.27 0.71 -6.23
C PHE A 254 10.03 1.62 -5.03
N LEU A 255 10.00 2.93 -5.29
CA LEU A 255 9.36 3.91 -4.43
C LEU A 255 7.99 4.20 -5.04
N SER A 256 6.95 3.78 -4.33
CA SER A 256 5.55 3.87 -4.77
C SER A 256 4.83 4.97 -4.00
N ILE A 257 4.37 6.01 -4.68
CA ILE A 257 3.64 7.10 -4.01
C ILE A 257 2.22 6.68 -3.61
N GLU A 258 1.81 7.09 -2.41
CA GLU A 258 0.45 7.00 -1.87
C GLU A 258 0.06 8.35 -1.23
N PRO A 259 -0.26 9.40 -2.02
CA PRO A 259 -0.31 10.79 -1.56
C PRO A 259 -1.28 11.10 -0.42
N HIS A 260 -2.52 10.62 -0.48
CA HIS A 260 -3.64 10.96 0.41
C HIS A 260 -3.91 12.47 0.55
N THR A 261 -3.25 13.32 -0.22
CA THR A 261 -3.35 14.79 -0.10
C THR A 261 -4.65 15.36 -0.63
N ALA A 262 -5.27 14.75 -1.63
CA ALA A 262 -6.57 15.14 -2.18
C ALA A 262 -7.70 14.19 -1.80
N VAL A 263 -7.40 12.90 -1.60
CA VAL A 263 -8.39 11.87 -1.27
C VAL A 263 -7.81 10.98 -0.17
N VAL A 264 -8.49 10.92 0.97
CA VAL A 264 -8.15 10.00 2.06
C VAL A 264 -9.04 8.79 2.00
N PHE A 265 -8.51 7.65 1.54
CA PHE A 265 -9.28 6.43 1.30
C PHE A 265 -9.79 5.74 2.58
N HIS A 266 -9.23 6.09 3.74
CA HIS A 266 -9.58 5.49 5.03
C HIS A 266 -10.57 6.32 5.86
N SER A 267 -10.83 7.56 5.45
CA SER A 267 -11.78 8.41 6.14
C SER A 267 -13.21 7.99 5.77
N ALA A 268 -14.02 7.64 6.74
CA ALA A 268 -15.47 7.55 6.62
C ALA A 268 -16.06 8.95 6.45
N GLY A 269 -15.52 9.72 5.51
CA GLY A 269 -15.94 11.06 5.18
C GLY A 269 -17.37 11.05 4.65
N GLY A 270 -18.19 11.98 5.12
CA GLY A 270 -19.53 12.23 4.59
C GLY A 270 -19.51 12.51 3.08
N PRO A 271 -20.68 12.66 2.45
CA PRO A 271 -20.77 12.86 1.00
C PRO A 271 -19.87 14.02 0.58
N ALA A 272 -18.97 13.72 -0.35
CA ALA A 272 -18.02 14.70 -0.86
C ALA A 272 -18.80 15.91 -1.42
N THR A 273 -18.62 17.06 -0.84
CA THR A 273 -19.24 18.34 -1.28
C THR A 273 -18.39 18.97 -2.38
N GLY A 274 -19.00 19.57 -3.37
CA GLY A 274 -18.32 20.28 -4.46
C GLY A 274 -18.54 19.68 -5.86
N ASP A 275 -17.99 20.35 -6.88
CA ASP A 275 -18.07 19.91 -8.28
C ASP A 275 -17.22 18.64 -8.48
N PRO A 276 -17.81 17.51 -8.95
CA PRO A 276 -17.08 16.28 -9.21
C PRO A 276 -15.91 16.45 -10.20
N THR A 277 -16.06 17.32 -11.19
CA THR A 277 -15.02 17.56 -12.20
C THR A 277 -13.83 18.31 -11.60
N ALA A 278 -14.08 19.31 -10.78
CA ALA A 278 -13.02 20.06 -10.09
C ALA A 278 -12.23 19.14 -9.15
N ARG A 279 -12.93 18.27 -8.41
CA ARG A 279 -12.27 17.31 -7.52
C ARG A 279 -11.44 16.27 -8.26
N ALA A 280 -11.94 15.76 -9.39
CA ALA A 280 -11.16 14.84 -10.22
C ALA A 280 -9.89 15.50 -10.77
N ALA A 281 -9.98 16.78 -11.14
CA ALA A 281 -8.82 17.56 -11.59
C ALA A 281 -7.81 17.80 -10.44
N GLU A 282 -8.30 18.12 -9.25
CA GLU A 282 -7.47 18.30 -8.04
C GLU A 282 -6.78 16.98 -7.64
N GLN A 283 -7.50 15.88 -7.62
CA GLN A 283 -6.97 14.55 -7.32
C GLN A 283 -5.86 14.17 -8.30
N TYR A 284 -6.08 14.37 -9.59
CA TYR A 284 -5.09 14.12 -10.64
C TYR A 284 -3.83 14.98 -10.42
N GLN A 285 -4.02 16.29 -10.26
CA GLN A 285 -2.91 17.22 -10.10
C GLN A 285 -2.10 16.92 -8.82
N SER A 286 -2.78 16.65 -7.72
CA SER A 286 -2.16 16.27 -6.45
C SER A 286 -1.25 15.04 -6.60
N TYR A 287 -1.70 14.01 -7.32
CA TYR A 287 -0.88 12.83 -7.59
C TYR A 287 0.38 13.16 -8.40
N VAL A 288 0.23 13.96 -9.47
CA VAL A 288 1.36 14.35 -10.32
C VAL A 288 2.35 15.23 -9.55
N ASP A 289 1.86 16.19 -8.78
CA ASP A 289 2.70 17.09 -7.97
C ASP A 289 3.46 16.32 -6.89
N TYR A 290 2.81 15.32 -6.28
CA TYR A 290 3.45 14.44 -5.30
C TYR A 290 4.58 13.62 -5.92
N GLY A 291 4.35 13.07 -7.11
CA GLY A 291 5.38 12.34 -7.86
C GLY A 291 6.58 13.22 -8.20
N ARG A 292 6.35 14.45 -8.65
CA ARG A 292 7.42 15.43 -8.92
C ARG A 292 8.18 15.81 -7.65
N ALA A 293 7.46 15.98 -6.54
CA ALA A 293 8.09 16.27 -5.25
C ALA A 293 8.99 15.13 -4.79
N LEU A 294 8.56 13.87 -4.95
CA LEU A 294 9.39 12.70 -4.65
C LEU A 294 10.65 12.65 -5.52
N GLU A 295 10.53 12.85 -6.84
CA GLU A 295 11.70 12.88 -7.74
C GLU A 295 12.71 13.96 -7.31
N LYS A 296 12.22 15.15 -6.98
CA LYS A 296 13.04 16.26 -6.50
C LYS A 296 13.72 15.95 -5.17
N LEU A 297 12.99 15.35 -4.23
CA LEU A 297 13.54 14.92 -2.95
C LEU A 297 14.68 13.91 -3.17
N VAL A 298 14.44 12.84 -3.92
CA VAL A 298 15.46 11.81 -4.19
C VAL A 298 16.69 12.39 -4.87
N ALA A 299 16.51 13.30 -5.84
CA ALA A 299 17.63 13.97 -6.51
C ALA A 299 18.45 14.88 -5.58
N SER A 300 17.87 15.36 -4.48
CA SER A 300 18.54 16.22 -3.49
C SER A 300 19.29 15.43 -2.41
N LEU A 301 19.03 14.11 -2.28
CA LEU A 301 19.67 13.28 -1.27
C LEU A 301 21.17 13.13 -1.57
N PRO A 302 22.04 13.14 -0.55
CA PRO A 302 23.45 12.93 -0.77
C PRO A 302 23.70 11.53 -1.36
N VAL A 303 24.32 11.49 -2.55
CA VAL A 303 24.81 10.25 -3.13
C VAL A 303 26.02 9.82 -2.29
N THR A 304 25.81 8.91 -1.36
CA THR A 304 26.95 8.26 -0.71
C THR A 304 27.42 7.17 -1.67
N PRO A 305 28.65 7.24 -2.20
CA PRO A 305 29.18 6.14 -2.99
C PRO A 305 29.24 4.88 -2.13
N ALA A 306 28.76 3.76 -2.66
CA ALA A 306 28.88 2.45 -2.04
C ALA A 306 30.35 2.02 -1.93
#